data_5d84de35787b4c3175de71de6b76d8dc
#
_entry.id   5d84de35787b4c3175de71de6b76d8dc
#
_cell.length_a   1.000
_cell.length_b   1.000
_cell.length_c   1.000
_cell.angle_alpha   90.00
_cell.angle_beta   90.00
_cell.angle_gamma   90.00
#
_symmetry.space_group_name_H-M   'P 1'
#
loop_
_entity.id
_entity.type
_entity.pdbx_description
1 polymer ?
#
loop_
_entity_poly.entity_id
_entity_poly.type
_entity_poly.pdbx_seq_one_letter_code
_entity_poly.pdbx_strand_id
1 'polypeptide(L)'
;MDYNPIGDDGSKTCEFMRATLSRVGITVEVRAQDLPAFAKRIYTDHDFDCTYNGHSNLMDPTVGVQRVYWSKNFKRGVPFTNGSNYNNPKVDELLEGASVENDPAKRKAMFVEFQKIIMNEVPDITLFQPLYLTIKNKRVHEDSLTADGVESNMANVWLDA
;
A
#
# COMPACT_ATOMS: atom_id res chain seq x y z
N MET A 1 1.72 3.71 17.61
CA MET A 1 1.84 3.81 16.13
C MET A 1 3.08 3.06 15.69
N ASP A 2 2.91 2.15 14.77
CA ASP A 2 3.99 1.35 14.19
C ASP A 2 4.26 1.79 12.76
N TYR A 3 5.48 1.61 12.26
CA TYR A 3 5.80 1.91 10.87
C TYR A 3 6.60 0.78 10.22
N ASN A 4 6.34 0.59 8.93
CA ASN A 4 7.15 -0.31 8.12
C ASN A 4 8.59 0.25 8.06
N PRO A 5 9.62 -0.53 8.48
CA PRO A 5 11.00 -0.06 8.53
C PRO A 5 11.70 -0.01 7.17
N ILE A 6 11.01 -0.33 6.08
CA ILE A 6 11.56 -0.21 4.73
C ILE A 6 11.55 1.26 4.33
N GLY A 7 12.72 1.83 4.12
CA GLY A 7 12.90 3.25 3.80
C GLY A 7 12.99 4.16 5.05
N ASP A 8 13.36 5.41 4.81
CA ASP A 8 13.60 6.40 5.88
C ASP A 8 12.37 7.27 6.17
N ASP A 9 11.32 7.17 5.40
CA ASP A 9 10.13 8.02 5.48
C ASP A 9 9.21 7.63 6.64
N GLY A 10 9.14 6.34 6.98
CA GLY A 10 8.24 5.83 8.02
C GLY A 10 8.48 6.47 9.38
N SER A 11 9.72 6.47 9.85
CA SER A 11 10.10 7.08 11.13
C SER A 11 9.79 8.57 11.17
N LYS A 12 10.19 9.30 10.13
CA LYS A 12 9.98 10.76 10.02
C LYS A 12 8.49 11.11 9.98
N THR A 13 7.70 10.34 9.23
CA THR A 13 6.25 10.53 9.14
C THR A 13 5.58 10.29 10.47
N CYS A 14 5.92 9.20 11.17
CA CYS A 14 5.34 8.91 12.48
C CYS A 14 5.72 9.97 13.53
N GLU A 15 6.94 10.48 13.52
CA GLU A 15 7.35 11.56 14.41
C GLU A 15 6.60 12.88 14.11
N PHE A 16 6.40 13.20 12.83
CA PHE A 16 5.59 14.36 12.44
C PHE A 16 4.14 14.19 12.91
N MET A 17 3.55 13.01 12.72
CA MET A 17 2.19 12.72 13.18
C MET A 17 2.08 12.78 14.70
N ARG A 18 3.05 12.23 15.44
CA ARG A 18 3.11 12.34 16.90
C ARG A 18 3.07 13.80 17.35
N ALA A 19 3.92 14.64 16.76
CA ALA A 19 3.99 16.05 17.08
C ALA A 19 2.70 16.81 16.72
N THR A 20 2.05 16.44 15.64
CA THR A 20 0.81 17.09 15.17
C THR A 20 -0.39 16.66 16.02
N LEU A 21 -0.54 15.37 16.30
CA LEU A 21 -1.63 14.82 17.09
C LEU A 21 -1.58 15.29 18.55
N SER A 22 -0.37 15.52 19.11
CA SER A 22 -0.22 16.06 20.44
C SER A 22 -0.87 17.45 20.63
N ARG A 23 -0.95 18.25 19.54
CA ARG A 23 -1.59 19.58 19.57
C ARG A 23 -3.10 19.51 19.78
N VAL A 24 -3.70 18.38 19.48
CA VAL A 24 -5.13 18.12 19.68
C VAL A 24 -5.40 17.16 20.84
N GLY A 25 -4.39 16.95 21.71
CA GLY A 25 -4.52 16.15 22.94
C GLY A 25 -4.37 14.65 22.75
N ILE A 26 -3.93 14.18 21.59
CA ILE A 26 -3.69 12.75 21.33
C ILE A 26 -2.22 12.42 21.57
N THR A 27 -1.95 11.56 22.55
CA THR A 27 -0.61 11.05 22.82
C THR A 27 -0.31 9.85 21.95
N VAL A 28 0.78 9.93 21.17
CA VAL A 28 1.22 8.85 20.27
C VAL A 28 2.56 8.30 20.74
N GLU A 29 2.61 6.99 20.98
CA GLU A 29 3.86 6.25 21.15
C GLU A 29 4.29 5.67 19.80
N VAL A 30 5.48 6.04 19.33
CA VAL A 30 6.06 5.50 18.09
C VAL A 30 6.93 4.31 18.42
N ARG A 31 6.64 3.16 17.82
CA ARG A 31 7.34 1.90 18.07
C ARG A 31 8.21 1.53 16.86
N ALA A 32 9.53 1.72 17.02
CA ALA A 32 10.52 1.29 16.03
C ALA A 32 10.84 -0.19 16.19
N GLN A 33 10.89 -0.93 15.08
CA GLN A 33 11.16 -2.37 15.08
C GLN A 33 11.72 -2.80 13.72
N ASP A 34 12.31 -3.99 13.67
CA ASP A 34 12.72 -4.59 12.40
C ASP A 34 11.52 -5.12 11.60
N LEU A 35 11.72 -5.48 10.34
CA LEU A 35 10.66 -5.93 9.46
C LEU A 35 9.97 -7.22 9.95
N PRO A 36 10.66 -8.25 10.43
CA PRO A 36 10.01 -9.43 11.01
C PRO A 36 9.12 -9.11 12.22
N ALA A 37 9.60 -8.26 13.14
CA ALA A 37 8.82 -7.85 14.30
C ALA A 37 7.61 -6.99 13.90
N PHE A 38 7.78 -6.08 12.95
CA PHE A 38 6.67 -5.31 12.36
C PHE A 38 5.62 -6.24 11.74
N ALA A 39 6.04 -7.15 10.86
CA ALA A 39 5.14 -8.09 10.19
C ALA A 39 4.37 -8.96 11.18
N LYS A 40 5.06 -9.48 12.21
CA LYS A 40 4.43 -10.27 13.27
C LYS A 40 3.40 -9.45 14.03
N ARG A 41 3.76 -8.24 14.48
CA ARG A 41 2.89 -7.38 15.27
C ARG A 41 1.63 -6.99 14.53
N ILE A 42 1.75 -6.54 13.27
CA ILE A 42 0.63 -6.07 12.47
C ILE A 42 -0.23 -7.22 11.94
N TYR A 43 0.38 -8.27 11.38
CA TYR A 43 -0.35 -9.30 10.62
C TYR A 43 -0.54 -10.63 11.36
N THR A 44 0.07 -10.80 12.54
CA THR A 44 -0.11 -12.02 13.35
C THR A 44 -0.78 -11.73 14.68
N ASP A 45 -0.24 -10.76 15.41
CA ASP A 45 -0.69 -10.44 16.77
C ASP A 45 -1.80 -9.38 16.76
N HIS A 46 -1.89 -8.57 15.69
CA HIS A 46 -2.82 -7.43 15.55
C HIS A 46 -2.73 -6.45 16.75
N ASP A 47 -1.50 -6.28 17.27
CA ASP A 47 -1.18 -5.43 18.42
C ASP A 47 -0.77 -4.02 17.95
N PHE A 48 -1.73 -3.24 17.47
CA PHE A 48 -1.52 -1.86 17.06
C PHE A 48 -2.84 -1.07 17.06
N ASP A 49 -2.75 0.24 17.30
CA ASP A 49 -3.86 1.17 17.11
C ASP A 49 -3.84 1.76 15.70
N CYS A 50 -2.64 2.14 15.23
CA CYS A 50 -2.44 2.59 13.87
C CYS A 50 -1.04 2.24 13.37
N THR A 51 -0.90 2.09 12.07
CA THR A 51 0.38 1.78 11.43
C THR A 51 0.58 2.65 10.19
N TYR A 52 1.83 3.05 9.96
CA TYR A 52 2.26 3.65 8.71
C TYR A 52 2.83 2.57 7.81
N ASN A 53 2.28 2.46 6.61
CA ASN A 53 2.73 1.48 5.62
C ASN A 53 2.56 2.02 4.20
N GLY A 54 3.32 1.47 3.26
CA GLY A 54 3.18 1.74 1.83
C GLY A 54 2.63 0.52 1.09
N HIS A 55 1.74 0.78 0.14
CA HIS A 55 1.22 -0.24 -0.76
C HIS A 55 1.34 0.21 -2.21
N SER A 56 1.67 -0.71 -3.09
CA SER A 56 1.69 -0.50 -4.53
C SER A 56 0.48 -1.16 -5.18
N ASN A 57 -0.18 -0.43 -6.08
CA ASN A 57 -1.30 -0.97 -6.85
C ASN A 57 -0.86 -1.83 -8.04
N LEU A 58 0.46 -1.92 -8.28
CA LEU A 58 0.99 -2.59 -9.45
C LEU A 58 0.29 -2.13 -10.75
N MET A 59 0.17 -3.00 -11.73
CA MET A 59 -0.42 -2.68 -13.05
C MET A 59 -1.94 -2.81 -13.07
N ASP A 60 -2.52 -3.52 -12.10
CA ASP A 60 -3.95 -3.77 -12.05
C ASP A 60 -4.49 -3.64 -10.61
N PRO A 61 -5.58 -2.88 -10.40
CA PRO A 61 -6.16 -2.70 -9.06
C PRO A 61 -6.57 -4.01 -8.37
N THR A 62 -6.94 -5.06 -9.09
CA THR A 62 -7.29 -6.36 -8.49
C THR A 62 -6.10 -7.03 -7.85
N VAL A 63 -4.88 -6.73 -8.28
CA VAL A 63 -3.66 -7.28 -7.68
C VAL A 63 -3.22 -6.46 -6.46
N GLY A 64 -3.33 -5.13 -6.54
CA GLY A 64 -2.87 -4.21 -5.49
C GLY A 64 -3.92 -3.91 -4.42
N VAL A 65 -5.04 -3.30 -4.83
CA VAL A 65 -6.08 -2.79 -3.93
C VAL A 65 -6.81 -3.91 -3.18
N GLN A 66 -7.17 -4.96 -3.88
CA GLN A 66 -7.93 -6.07 -3.29
C GLN A 66 -7.24 -6.69 -2.08
N ARG A 67 -5.93 -6.75 -2.09
CA ARG A 67 -5.17 -7.36 -1.01
C ARG A 67 -5.31 -6.63 0.34
N VAL A 68 -5.62 -5.31 0.31
CA VAL A 68 -5.71 -4.48 1.52
C VAL A 68 -7.16 -4.37 2.04
N TYR A 69 -8.13 -4.30 1.13
CA TYR A 69 -9.53 -4.01 1.50
C TYR A 69 -10.48 -5.20 1.47
N TRP A 70 -10.10 -6.30 0.79
CA TRP A 70 -10.94 -7.49 0.71
C TRP A 70 -10.96 -8.23 2.06
N SER A 71 -12.15 -8.46 2.62
CA SER A 71 -12.26 -9.05 3.96
C SER A 71 -11.68 -10.46 4.05
N LYS A 72 -11.82 -11.26 2.98
CA LYS A 72 -11.25 -12.62 2.91
C LYS A 72 -9.73 -12.66 2.90
N ASN A 73 -9.09 -11.50 2.80
CA ASN A 73 -7.64 -11.35 2.87
C ASN A 73 -7.13 -10.95 4.27
N PHE A 74 -8.02 -10.90 5.25
CA PHE A 74 -7.64 -10.87 6.67
C PHE A 74 -7.14 -12.26 7.07
N LYS A 75 -5.83 -12.47 6.91
CA LYS A 75 -5.18 -13.79 7.11
C LYS A 75 -4.04 -13.65 8.10
N ARG A 76 -4.20 -14.25 9.27
CA ARG A 76 -3.18 -14.23 10.31
C ARG A 76 -1.83 -14.73 9.80
N GLY A 77 -0.79 -13.94 10.01
CA GLY A 77 0.59 -14.28 9.64
C GLY A 77 0.94 -14.06 8.16
N VAL A 78 0.03 -13.51 7.36
CA VAL A 78 0.31 -13.16 5.96
C VAL A 78 0.55 -11.66 5.85
N PRO A 79 1.82 -11.22 5.69
CA PRO A 79 2.16 -9.80 5.62
C PRO A 79 1.59 -9.09 4.39
N PHE A 80 1.43 -7.77 4.51
CA PHE A 80 0.99 -6.87 3.43
C PHE A 80 -0.37 -7.22 2.82
N THR A 81 -1.26 -7.75 3.64
CA THR A 81 -2.66 -8.04 3.32
C THR A 81 -3.59 -7.10 4.11
N ASN A 82 -4.86 -7.44 4.26
CA ASN A 82 -5.82 -6.70 5.09
C ASN A 82 -5.46 -6.84 6.59
N GLY A 83 -4.50 -6.06 7.07
CA GLY A 83 -4.04 -6.10 8.48
C GLY A 83 -5.00 -5.40 9.44
N SER A 84 -5.82 -4.48 8.95
CA SER A 84 -6.78 -3.70 9.76
C SER A 84 -8.07 -4.45 10.07
N ASN A 85 -8.29 -5.64 9.50
CA ASN A 85 -9.56 -6.35 9.55
C ASN A 85 -10.75 -5.53 9.00
N TYR A 86 -10.49 -4.69 8.01
CA TYR A 86 -11.55 -3.98 7.32
C TYR A 86 -12.52 -4.99 6.69
N ASN A 87 -13.80 -4.80 6.93
CA ASN A 87 -14.85 -5.73 6.50
C ASN A 87 -16.09 -4.95 6.08
N ASN A 88 -16.33 -4.90 4.78
CA ASN A 88 -17.55 -4.34 4.20
C ASN A 88 -18.03 -5.25 3.08
N PRO A 89 -19.20 -5.92 3.23
CA PRO A 89 -19.71 -6.85 2.21
C PRO A 89 -19.92 -6.21 0.84
N LYS A 90 -20.24 -4.90 0.79
CA LYS A 90 -20.40 -4.20 -0.48
C LYS A 90 -19.06 -3.98 -1.17
N VAL A 91 -18.01 -3.72 -0.42
CA VAL A 91 -16.65 -3.62 -0.93
C VAL A 91 -16.18 -4.98 -1.48
N ASP A 92 -16.45 -6.06 -0.74
CA ASP A 92 -16.14 -7.41 -1.20
C ASP A 92 -16.84 -7.74 -2.51
N GLU A 93 -18.15 -7.47 -2.63
CA GLU A 93 -18.93 -7.65 -3.86
C GLU A 93 -18.32 -6.89 -5.05
N LEU A 94 -17.95 -5.62 -4.84
CA LEU A 94 -17.37 -4.78 -5.89
C LEU A 94 -15.99 -5.28 -6.33
N LEU A 95 -15.13 -5.66 -5.40
CA LEU A 95 -13.80 -6.17 -5.69
C LEU A 95 -13.85 -7.55 -6.40
N GLU A 96 -14.69 -8.46 -5.90
CA GLU A 96 -14.90 -9.77 -6.51
C GLU A 96 -15.52 -9.64 -7.90
N GLY A 97 -16.52 -8.78 -8.07
CA GLY A 97 -17.12 -8.49 -9.36
C GLY A 97 -16.12 -7.89 -10.36
N ALA A 98 -15.33 -6.90 -9.93
CA ALA A 98 -14.33 -6.27 -10.78
C ALA A 98 -13.21 -7.24 -11.21
N SER A 99 -12.94 -8.29 -10.43
CA SER A 99 -11.92 -9.29 -10.77
C SER A 99 -12.29 -10.18 -11.96
N VAL A 100 -13.57 -10.33 -12.24
CA VAL A 100 -14.10 -11.18 -13.32
C VAL A 100 -14.81 -10.39 -14.43
N GLU A 101 -15.01 -9.08 -14.26
CA GLU A 101 -15.67 -8.24 -15.27
C GLU A 101 -14.73 -7.93 -16.44
N ASN A 102 -15.17 -8.29 -17.64
CA ASN A 102 -14.42 -8.09 -18.88
C ASN A 102 -14.74 -6.76 -19.60
N ASP A 103 -15.89 -6.15 -19.29
CA ASP A 103 -16.23 -4.82 -19.83
C ASP A 103 -15.46 -3.74 -19.06
N PRO A 104 -14.54 -2.99 -19.73
CA PRO A 104 -13.72 -2.00 -19.04
C PRO A 104 -14.55 -0.87 -18.40
N ALA A 105 -15.68 -0.50 -18.99
CA ALA A 105 -16.53 0.58 -18.47
C ALA A 105 -17.25 0.13 -17.20
N LYS A 106 -17.79 -1.08 -17.17
CA LYS A 106 -18.43 -1.66 -15.98
C LYS A 106 -17.40 -1.89 -14.88
N ARG A 107 -16.24 -2.45 -15.21
CA ARG A 107 -15.15 -2.65 -14.27
C ARG A 107 -14.70 -1.34 -13.63
N LYS A 108 -14.53 -0.29 -14.44
CA LYS A 108 -14.22 1.06 -13.95
C LYS A 108 -15.28 1.58 -12.99
N ALA A 109 -16.58 1.40 -13.33
CA ALA A 109 -17.66 1.83 -12.47
C ALA A 109 -17.65 1.16 -11.10
N MET A 110 -17.33 -0.14 -11.03
CA MET A 110 -17.15 -0.88 -9.76
C MET A 110 -16.02 -0.29 -8.91
N PHE A 111 -14.85 0.00 -9.50
CA PHE A 111 -13.75 0.63 -8.78
C PHE A 111 -14.07 2.07 -8.34
N VAL A 112 -14.83 2.84 -9.13
CA VAL A 112 -15.27 4.18 -8.73
C VAL A 112 -16.19 4.10 -7.50
N GLU A 113 -17.12 3.16 -7.49
CA GLU A 113 -18.02 2.97 -6.35
C GLU A 113 -17.28 2.48 -5.11
N PHE A 114 -16.37 1.51 -5.27
CA PHE A 114 -15.43 1.09 -4.23
C PHE A 114 -14.69 2.28 -3.61
N GLN A 115 -14.08 3.14 -4.43
CA GLN A 115 -13.36 4.32 -3.95
C GLN A 115 -14.23 5.27 -3.13
N LYS A 116 -15.49 5.49 -3.53
CA LYS A 116 -16.42 6.34 -2.77
C LYS A 116 -16.69 5.76 -1.38
N ILE A 117 -16.88 4.44 -1.28
CA ILE A 117 -17.09 3.78 0.01
C ILE A 117 -15.86 3.94 0.90
N ILE A 118 -14.66 3.63 0.39
CA ILE A 118 -13.42 3.74 1.15
C ILE A 118 -13.15 5.17 1.61
N MET A 119 -13.37 6.15 0.74
CA MET A 119 -13.20 7.57 1.09
C MET A 119 -14.21 8.06 2.15
N ASN A 120 -15.37 7.44 2.23
CA ASN A 120 -16.39 7.77 3.24
C ASN A 120 -16.16 7.06 4.57
N GLU A 121 -15.71 5.80 4.54
CA GLU A 121 -15.48 4.99 5.75
C GLU A 121 -14.09 5.19 6.36
N VAL A 122 -13.14 5.65 5.57
CA VAL A 122 -11.77 6.01 5.97
C VAL A 122 -11.07 4.90 6.77
N PRO A 123 -11.00 3.64 6.25
CA PRO A 123 -10.23 2.58 6.91
C PRO A 123 -8.73 2.89 6.93
N ASP A 124 -8.26 3.69 5.98
CA ASP A 124 -6.93 4.25 5.95
C ASP A 124 -6.90 5.69 5.41
N ILE A 125 -5.83 6.41 5.76
CA ILE A 125 -5.61 7.80 5.35
C ILE A 125 -4.41 7.82 4.42
N THR A 126 -4.64 8.09 3.13
CA THR A 126 -3.56 8.28 2.17
C THR A 126 -2.85 9.60 2.44
N LEU A 127 -1.58 9.53 2.81
CA LEU A 127 -0.78 10.73 3.14
C LEU A 127 -0.13 11.33 1.90
N PHE A 128 0.53 10.50 1.09
CA PHE A 128 1.20 10.92 -0.13
C PHE A 128 1.46 9.73 -1.07
N GLN A 129 1.78 10.03 -2.30
CA GLN A 129 2.29 9.06 -3.27
C GLN A 129 3.76 9.38 -3.52
N PRO A 130 4.69 8.46 -3.21
CA PRO A 130 6.10 8.67 -3.49
C PRO A 130 6.36 8.67 -5.00
N LEU A 131 7.27 9.56 -5.44
CA LEU A 131 7.79 9.55 -6.79
C LEU A 131 9.12 8.81 -6.80
N TYR A 132 9.20 7.76 -7.56
CA TYR A 132 10.45 7.02 -7.76
C TYR A 132 11.20 7.60 -8.94
N LEU A 133 12.46 7.99 -8.71
CA LEU A 133 13.33 8.53 -9.72
C LEU A 133 14.38 7.47 -10.10
N THR A 134 14.46 7.17 -11.39
CA THR A 134 15.53 6.32 -11.92
C THR A 134 16.67 7.21 -12.38
N ILE A 135 17.83 7.04 -11.79
CA ILE A 135 19.07 7.71 -12.21
C ILE A 135 19.93 6.68 -12.91
N LYS A 136 20.27 6.96 -14.18
CA LYS A 136 21.09 6.06 -14.99
C LYS A 136 22.24 6.80 -15.63
N ASN A 137 23.32 6.07 -15.93
CA ASN A 137 24.37 6.59 -16.79
C ASN A 137 23.81 6.76 -18.21
N LYS A 138 24.22 7.83 -18.90
CA LYS A 138 23.78 8.10 -20.28
C LYS A 138 24.14 6.99 -21.32
N ARG A 139 25.08 6.11 -20.95
CA ARG A 139 25.43 4.92 -21.74
C ARG A 139 24.39 3.78 -21.61
N VAL A 140 23.43 3.87 -20.72
CA VAL A 140 22.38 2.84 -20.53
C VAL A 140 21.21 3.17 -21.46
N HIS A 141 20.86 2.24 -22.32
CA HIS A 141 19.78 2.36 -23.29
C HIS A 141 18.71 1.29 -23.09
N GLU A 142 17.50 1.57 -23.55
CA GLU A 142 16.33 0.69 -23.50
C GLU A 142 16.00 0.13 -22.11
N ASP A 143 16.31 0.91 -21.08
CA ASP A 143 15.83 0.61 -19.73
C ASP A 143 14.31 0.71 -19.66
N SER A 144 13.71 -0.13 -18.83
CA SER A 144 12.27 -0.14 -18.67
C SER A 144 11.77 1.13 -17.96
N LEU A 145 10.75 1.76 -18.54
CA LEU A 145 10.04 2.90 -17.99
C LEU A 145 8.65 2.49 -17.43
N THR A 146 8.51 1.24 -17.05
CA THR A 146 7.25 0.75 -16.47
C THR A 146 7.09 1.14 -15.00
N ALA A 147 5.90 0.96 -14.47
CA ALA A 147 5.59 1.21 -13.06
C ALA A 147 6.41 0.34 -12.09
N ASP A 148 7.00 -0.77 -12.56
CA ASP A 148 7.84 -1.64 -11.75
C ASP A 148 9.28 -1.10 -11.58
N GLY A 149 9.62 0.00 -12.27
CA GLY A 149 10.91 0.66 -12.12
C GLY A 149 12.10 -0.26 -12.40
N VAL A 150 13.05 -0.30 -11.46
CA VAL A 150 14.26 -1.12 -11.58
C VAL A 150 14.00 -2.63 -11.49
N GLU A 151 12.85 -3.06 -11.04
CA GLU A 151 12.42 -4.47 -10.98
C GLU A 151 11.82 -4.96 -12.30
N SER A 152 11.71 -4.07 -13.29
CA SER A 152 11.17 -4.39 -14.60
C SER A 152 12.11 -5.28 -15.42
N ASN A 153 11.58 -5.81 -16.52
CA ASN A 153 12.35 -6.61 -17.47
C ASN A 153 13.51 -5.81 -18.06
N MET A 154 14.74 -6.25 -17.81
CA MET A 154 15.99 -5.67 -18.32
C MET A 154 16.54 -6.38 -19.58
N ALA A 155 15.75 -7.24 -20.23
CA ALA A 155 16.21 -8.07 -21.34
C ALA A 155 16.73 -7.26 -22.56
N ASN A 156 16.22 -6.04 -22.73
CA ASN A 156 16.59 -5.18 -23.87
C ASN A 156 17.65 -4.12 -23.50
N VAL A 157 18.07 -4.07 -22.24
CA VAL A 157 19.04 -3.06 -21.78
C VAL A 157 20.41 -3.31 -22.39
N TRP A 158 21.02 -2.29 -22.95
CA TRP A 158 22.36 -2.36 -23.48
C TRP A 158 23.18 -1.10 -23.13
N LEU A 159 24.50 -1.18 -23.28
CA LEU A 159 25.43 -0.13 -22.94
C LEU A 159 26.24 0.28 -24.20
N ASP A 160 26.46 1.58 -24.36
CA ASP A 160 27.49 2.08 -25.29
C ASP A 160 28.86 1.56 -24.87
N ALA A 161 29.72 1.32 -25.86
CA ALA A 161 31.11 0.91 -25.66
C ALA A 161 31.94 1.99 -24.95
#